data_9d8a881978246d37d50cce3a827229c0
#
_entry.id   9d8a881978246d37d50cce3a827229c0
#
_cell.length_a   1.000
_cell.length_b   1.000
_cell.length_c   1.000
_cell.angle_alpha   90.00
_cell.angle_beta   90.00
_cell.angle_gamma   90.00
#
_symmetry.space_group_name_H-M   'P 1'
#
loop_
_entity.id
_entity.type
_entity.pdbx_description
1 polymer ?
#
loop_
_entity_poly.entity_id
_entity_poly.type
_entity_poly.pdbx_seq_one_letter_code
_entity_poly.pdbx_strand_id
1 'polypeptide(L)'
;MAIDWDALIAAAQRVRKRAYAPYSRFQVGAALLGKSGRIYVGCNVENASYGLTICAERNAVFSAVAEGEREFVALVVAGKDPQVFPCGACRQVLAEFCDDLPILIVGEDGTQTETSLCELLPHAFRFKENIHKVG
;
A
#
# COMPACT_ATOMS: atom_id res chain seq x y z
N MET A 1 14.86 10.88 -6.75
CA MET A 1 14.00 11.55 -5.74
C MET A 1 14.36 11.03 -4.35
N ALA A 2 14.61 11.93 -3.43
CA ALA A 2 14.80 11.56 -2.04
C ALA A 2 13.43 11.24 -1.43
N ILE A 3 13.32 10.10 -0.75
CA ILE A 3 12.07 9.66 -0.14
C ILE A 3 11.99 10.18 1.29
N ASP A 4 10.95 10.95 1.59
CA ASP A 4 10.67 11.40 2.95
C ASP A 4 9.87 10.30 3.69
N TRP A 5 10.58 9.34 4.24
CA TRP A 5 9.98 8.22 4.94
C TRP A 5 9.19 8.65 6.17
N ASP A 6 9.65 9.68 6.87
CA ASP A 6 8.95 10.16 8.07
C ASP A 6 7.56 10.72 7.72
N ALA A 7 7.46 11.44 6.61
CA ALA A 7 6.17 11.95 6.13
C ALA A 7 5.22 10.80 5.75
N LEU A 8 5.75 9.77 5.09
CA LEU A 8 4.96 8.59 4.72
C LEU A 8 4.50 7.82 5.96
N ILE A 9 5.38 7.62 6.93
CA ILE A 9 5.06 6.94 8.19
C ILE A 9 3.94 7.70 8.92
N ALA A 10 4.08 9.01 9.06
CA ALA A 10 3.07 9.83 9.72
C ALA A 10 1.71 9.75 9.03
N ALA A 11 1.70 9.79 7.69
CA ALA A 11 0.47 9.69 6.92
C ALA A 11 -0.20 8.32 7.08
N ALA A 12 0.59 7.24 7.04
CA ALA A 12 0.07 5.88 7.21
C ALA A 12 -0.51 5.68 8.61
N GLN A 13 0.19 6.16 9.65
CA GLN A 13 -0.27 6.06 11.02
C GLN A 13 -1.55 6.86 11.26
N ARG A 14 -1.66 8.02 10.62
CA ARG A 14 -2.84 8.89 10.75
C ARG A 14 -4.07 8.26 10.12
N VAL A 15 -3.94 7.78 8.89
CA VAL A 15 -5.08 7.20 8.16
C VAL A 15 -5.51 5.86 8.76
N ARG A 16 -4.60 5.13 9.41
CA ARG A 16 -4.91 3.88 10.11
C ARG A 16 -6.06 4.05 11.09
N LYS A 17 -6.10 5.17 11.79
CA LYS A 17 -7.14 5.47 12.81
C LYS A 17 -8.53 5.61 12.20
N ARG A 18 -8.63 5.80 10.90
CA ARG A 18 -9.90 5.92 10.17
C ARG A 18 -10.37 4.61 9.57
N ALA A 19 -9.61 3.53 9.72
CA ALA A 19 -9.98 2.23 9.18
C ALA A 19 -11.32 1.76 9.73
N TYR A 20 -12.15 1.22 8.83
CA TYR A 20 -13.43 0.63 9.21
C TYR A 20 -13.24 -0.88 9.35
N ALA A 21 -12.96 -1.32 10.57
CA ALA A 21 -12.62 -2.71 10.87
C ALA A 21 -13.45 -3.27 12.04
N PRO A 22 -14.81 -3.24 11.95
CA PRO A 22 -15.65 -3.68 13.06
C PRO A 22 -15.62 -5.18 13.29
N TYR A 23 -15.24 -5.97 12.29
CA TYR A 23 -15.24 -7.43 12.38
C TYR A 23 -13.93 -7.97 12.90
N SER A 24 -12.82 -7.61 12.29
CA SER A 24 -11.48 -8.07 12.71
C SER A 24 -10.90 -7.25 13.86
N ARG A 25 -11.29 -5.99 13.98
CA ARG A 25 -10.69 -4.99 14.87
C ARG A 25 -9.21 -4.78 14.58
N PHE A 26 -8.80 -5.07 13.35
CA PHE A 26 -7.42 -4.96 12.91
C PHE A 26 -7.30 -3.82 11.90
N GLN A 27 -6.93 -2.64 12.41
CA GLN A 27 -6.81 -1.43 11.61
C GLN A 27 -5.45 -1.36 10.93
N VAL A 28 -5.46 -1.07 9.63
CA VAL A 28 -4.26 -0.89 8.81
C VAL A 28 -4.38 0.42 8.04
N GLY A 29 -3.28 1.15 7.97
CA GLY A 29 -3.16 2.33 7.13
C GLY A 29 -2.03 2.17 6.15
N ALA A 30 -2.17 2.79 4.98
CA ALA A 30 -1.14 2.77 3.95
C ALA A 30 -0.91 4.18 3.39
N ALA A 31 0.34 4.51 3.12
CA ALA A 31 0.73 5.74 2.46
C ALA A 31 1.61 5.40 1.26
N LEU A 32 1.18 5.82 0.08
CA LEU A 32 1.81 5.53 -1.18
C LEU A 32 2.36 6.81 -1.79
N LEU A 33 3.66 6.84 -2.08
CA LEU A 33 4.32 7.98 -2.69
C LEU A 33 4.29 7.86 -4.19
N GLY A 34 3.67 8.82 -4.88
CA GLY A 34 3.70 8.91 -6.32
C GLY A 34 4.98 9.59 -6.81
N LYS A 35 5.31 9.35 -8.07
CA LYS A 35 6.46 9.99 -8.71
C LYS A 35 6.34 11.52 -8.73
N SER A 36 5.10 12.04 -8.70
CA SER A 36 4.83 13.48 -8.60
C SER A 36 5.27 14.10 -7.27
N GLY A 37 5.56 13.27 -6.26
CA GLY A 37 5.85 13.71 -4.89
C GLY A 37 4.62 13.74 -4.00
N ARG A 38 3.43 13.48 -4.52
CA ARG A 38 2.19 13.43 -3.73
C ARG A 38 2.08 12.13 -2.98
N ILE A 39 1.50 12.20 -1.78
CA ILE A 39 1.23 11.04 -0.93
C ILE A 39 -0.26 10.72 -1.00
N TYR A 40 -0.57 9.47 -1.32
CA TYR A 40 -1.94 8.96 -1.35
C TYR A 40 -2.12 7.98 -0.22
N VAL A 41 -3.24 8.07 0.48
CA VAL A 41 -3.48 7.25 1.67
C VAL A 41 -4.68 6.35 1.47
N GLY A 42 -4.69 5.25 2.20
CA GLY A 42 -5.80 4.32 2.27
C GLY A 42 -5.82 3.64 3.62
N CYS A 43 -6.99 3.18 4.03
CA CYS A 43 -7.16 2.33 5.20
C CYS A 43 -8.04 1.15 4.82
N ASN A 44 -8.00 0.08 5.62
CA ASN A 44 -8.86 -1.06 5.33
C ASN A 44 -10.31 -0.72 5.63
N VAL A 45 -11.19 -1.21 4.76
CA VAL A 45 -12.63 -1.04 4.86
C VAL A 45 -13.27 -2.41 4.75
N GLU A 46 -13.81 -2.87 5.87
CA GLU A 46 -14.42 -4.19 5.98
C GLU A 46 -15.88 -4.17 5.59
N ASN A 47 -16.41 -5.35 5.30
CA ASN A 47 -17.80 -5.55 4.94
C ASN A 47 -18.31 -6.82 5.58
N ALA A 48 -19.59 -6.85 5.92
CA ALA A 48 -20.25 -8.08 6.41
C ALA A 48 -20.11 -9.22 5.38
N SER A 49 -20.11 -8.89 4.10
CA SER A 49 -19.70 -9.81 3.04
C SER A 49 -18.18 -9.76 2.94
N TYR A 50 -17.50 -10.68 3.59
CA TYR A 50 -16.05 -10.65 3.78
C TYR A 50 -15.27 -10.52 2.47
N GLY A 51 -15.76 -11.12 1.39
CA GLY A 51 -15.12 -11.01 0.08
C GLY A 51 -15.08 -9.59 -0.49
N LEU A 52 -15.85 -8.66 0.05
CA LEU A 52 -15.89 -7.26 -0.39
C LEU A 52 -14.97 -6.36 0.43
N THR A 53 -14.33 -6.88 1.46
CA THR A 53 -13.36 -6.13 2.25
C THR A 53 -12.17 -5.72 1.38
N ILE A 54 -11.77 -4.46 1.47
CA ILE A 54 -10.62 -3.93 0.73
C ILE A 54 -9.54 -3.51 1.71
N CYS A 55 -8.31 -3.98 1.45
CA CYS A 55 -7.15 -3.66 2.28
C CYS A 55 -6.70 -2.20 2.07
N ALA A 56 -5.98 -1.68 3.06
CA ALA A 56 -5.45 -0.32 3.06
C ALA A 56 -4.61 -0.01 1.81
N GLU A 57 -3.74 -0.94 1.42
CA GLU A 57 -2.82 -0.75 0.30
C GLU A 57 -3.57 -0.58 -1.02
N ARG A 58 -4.60 -1.39 -1.26
CA ARG A 58 -5.39 -1.26 -2.49
C ARG A 58 -6.19 0.04 -2.50
N ASN A 59 -6.72 0.45 -1.36
CA ASN A 59 -7.43 1.73 -1.27
C ASN A 59 -6.50 2.91 -1.55
N ALA A 60 -5.24 2.85 -1.11
CA ALA A 60 -4.26 3.87 -1.45
C ALA A 60 -3.97 3.91 -2.95
N VAL A 61 -3.78 2.75 -3.58
CA VAL A 61 -3.56 2.66 -5.04
C VAL A 61 -4.77 3.21 -5.80
N PHE A 62 -5.97 2.82 -5.42
CA PHE A 62 -7.18 3.26 -6.11
C PHE A 62 -7.39 4.76 -6.00
N SER A 63 -7.08 5.33 -4.83
CA SER A 63 -7.11 6.78 -4.62
C SER A 63 -6.12 7.49 -5.54
N ALA A 64 -4.91 6.97 -5.66
CA ALA A 64 -3.88 7.54 -6.53
C ALA A 64 -4.31 7.48 -8.00
N VAL A 65 -4.79 6.34 -8.45
CA VAL A 65 -5.25 6.16 -9.84
C VAL A 65 -6.41 7.11 -10.15
N ALA A 66 -7.34 7.27 -9.21
CA ALA A 66 -8.47 8.20 -9.39
C ALA A 66 -8.00 9.65 -9.58
N GLU A 67 -6.82 10.00 -9.07
CA GLU A 67 -6.22 11.33 -9.23
C GLU A 67 -5.21 11.41 -10.38
N GLY A 68 -5.12 10.36 -11.18
CA GLY A 68 -4.27 10.34 -12.38
C GLY A 68 -2.84 9.89 -12.16
N GLU A 69 -2.49 9.41 -10.95
CA GLU A 69 -1.15 8.94 -10.64
C GLU A 69 -1.05 7.43 -10.83
N ARG A 70 -0.09 6.99 -11.66
CA ARG A 70 0.12 5.56 -11.96
C ARG A 70 1.57 5.12 -11.79
N GLU A 71 2.45 6.01 -11.37
CA GLU A 71 3.86 5.69 -11.10
C GLU A 71 4.15 5.90 -9.62
N PHE A 72 4.65 4.87 -8.93
CA PHE A 72 4.82 4.88 -7.49
C PHE A 72 6.29 4.64 -7.12
N VAL A 73 6.71 5.25 -6.03
CA VAL A 73 8.11 5.31 -5.61
C VAL A 73 8.36 4.56 -4.31
N ALA A 74 7.38 4.56 -3.39
CA ALA A 74 7.52 3.92 -2.08
C ALA A 74 6.15 3.70 -1.45
N LEU A 75 6.08 2.71 -0.57
CA LEU A 75 4.87 2.39 0.21
C LEU A 75 5.24 2.21 1.67
N VAL A 76 4.45 2.81 2.56
CA VAL A 76 4.48 2.52 4.00
C VAL A 76 3.15 1.92 4.41
N VAL A 77 3.21 0.81 5.16
CA VAL A 77 2.05 0.16 5.75
C VAL A 77 2.18 0.25 7.27
N ALA A 78 1.17 0.80 7.92
CA ALA A 78 1.12 0.91 9.38
C ALA A 78 0.06 -0.04 9.94
N GLY A 79 0.47 -0.91 10.84
CA GLY A 79 -0.38 -1.88 11.49
C GLY A 79 -0.07 -2.00 12.97
N LYS A 80 -0.64 -3.00 13.62
CA LYS A 80 -0.41 -3.24 15.04
C LYS A 80 1.04 -3.64 15.31
N ASP A 81 1.63 -4.44 14.42
CA ASP A 81 3.01 -4.90 14.52
C ASP A 81 3.74 -4.73 13.19
N PRO A 82 5.09 -4.84 13.16
CA PRO A 82 5.87 -4.61 11.94
C PRO A 82 5.84 -5.79 10.96
N GLN A 83 4.97 -6.76 11.15
CA GLN A 83 4.85 -7.94 10.29
C GLN A 83 3.51 -7.96 9.53
N VAL A 84 2.83 -6.82 9.44
CA VAL A 84 1.60 -6.68 8.68
C VAL A 84 1.94 -6.51 7.20
N PHE A 85 2.37 -7.61 6.57
CA PHE A 85 2.74 -7.60 5.16
C PHE A 85 1.50 -7.47 4.27
N PRO A 86 1.62 -6.81 3.11
CA PRO A 86 0.53 -6.76 2.13
C PRO A 86 0.08 -8.17 1.75
N CYS A 87 -1.22 -8.39 1.69
CA CYS A 87 -1.78 -9.68 1.26
C CYS A 87 -1.49 -9.94 -0.22
N GLY A 88 -1.76 -11.16 -0.67
CA GLY A 88 -1.50 -11.53 -2.06
C GLY A 88 -2.20 -10.66 -3.08
N ALA A 89 -3.47 -10.30 -2.82
CA ALA A 89 -4.23 -9.41 -3.70
C ALA A 89 -3.58 -8.02 -3.79
N CYS A 90 -3.14 -7.47 -2.65
CA CYS A 90 -2.46 -6.16 -2.63
C CYS A 90 -1.15 -6.21 -3.39
N ARG A 91 -0.38 -7.29 -3.24
CA ARG A 91 0.88 -7.47 -3.97
C ARG A 91 0.65 -7.49 -5.47
N GLN A 92 -0.37 -8.21 -5.93
CA GLN A 92 -0.70 -8.29 -7.35
C GLN A 92 -1.18 -6.94 -7.90
N VAL A 93 -1.98 -6.20 -7.12
CA VAL A 93 -2.43 -4.86 -7.53
C VAL A 93 -1.23 -3.91 -7.65
N LEU A 94 -0.30 -3.94 -6.71
CA LEU A 94 0.93 -3.14 -6.79
C LEU A 94 1.78 -3.53 -8.00
N ALA A 95 1.86 -4.83 -8.31
CA ALA A 95 2.64 -5.32 -9.44
C ALA A 95 2.11 -4.87 -10.79
N GLU A 96 0.85 -4.48 -10.89
CA GLU A 96 0.31 -3.90 -12.11
C GLU A 96 1.01 -2.59 -12.47
N PHE A 97 1.41 -1.80 -11.47
CA PHE A 97 1.97 -0.46 -11.65
C PHE A 97 3.48 -0.38 -11.39
N CYS A 98 4.08 -1.39 -10.76
CA CYS A 98 5.48 -1.35 -10.33
C CYS A 98 6.20 -2.63 -10.73
N ASP A 99 7.42 -2.49 -11.28
CA ASP A 99 8.32 -3.63 -11.43
C ASP A 99 8.89 -4.01 -10.08
N ASP A 100 9.25 -3.02 -9.27
CA ASP A 100 9.63 -3.17 -7.87
C ASP A 100 9.18 -1.94 -7.10
N LEU A 101 9.12 -2.06 -5.77
CA LEU A 101 8.65 -0.97 -4.92
C LEU A 101 9.23 -1.17 -3.52
N PRO A 102 9.98 -0.20 -2.98
CA PRO A 102 10.39 -0.25 -1.58
C PRO A 102 9.17 -0.17 -0.67
N ILE A 103 9.10 -1.07 0.30
CA ILE A 103 7.98 -1.16 1.25
C ILE A 103 8.54 -1.15 2.66
N LEU A 104 7.99 -0.26 3.50
CA LEU A 104 8.31 -0.18 4.91
C LEU A 104 7.05 -0.49 5.71
N ILE A 105 7.15 -1.43 6.65
CA ILE A 105 6.05 -1.80 7.52
C ILE A 105 6.36 -1.31 8.92
N VAL A 106 5.41 -0.59 9.53
CA VAL A 106 5.59 0.09 10.80
C VAL A 106 4.55 -0.40 11.79
N GLY A 107 5.01 -0.87 12.97
CA GLY A 107 4.14 -1.25 14.08
C GLY A 107 3.74 -0.05 14.93
N GLU A 108 2.79 -0.26 15.84
CA GLU A 108 2.31 0.78 16.77
C GLU A 108 3.42 1.35 17.64
N ASP A 109 4.39 0.52 18.02
CA ASP A 109 5.52 0.90 18.87
C ASP A 109 6.66 1.57 18.09
N GLY A 110 6.49 1.75 16.78
CA GLY A 110 7.49 2.35 15.91
C GLY A 110 8.51 1.37 15.36
N THR A 111 8.44 0.10 15.70
CA THR A 111 9.31 -0.92 15.08
C THR A 111 9.03 -1.01 13.59
N GLN A 112 10.07 -1.28 12.80
CA GLN A 112 9.99 -1.23 11.35
C GLN A 112 10.54 -2.50 10.72
N THR A 113 9.95 -2.91 9.61
CA THR A 113 10.45 -3.98 8.76
C THR A 113 10.57 -3.46 7.34
N GLU A 114 11.77 -3.52 6.77
CA GLU A 114 12.01 -3.15 5.39
C GLU A 114 11.84 -4.37 4.48
N THR A 115 11.15 -4.17 3.37
CA THR A 115 10.98 -5.20 2.35
C THR A 115 10.80 -4.53 0.99
N SER A 116 10.47 -5.31 -0.02
CA SER A 116 10.17 -4.79 -1.35
C SER A 116 9.13 -5.67 -2.04
N LEU A 117 8.51 -5.12 -3.07
CA LEU A 117 7.54 -5.88 -3.86
C LEU A 117 8.17 -7.13 -4.48
N CYS A 118 9.39 -7.04 -5.00
CA CYS A 118 10.10 -8.18 -5.58
C CYS A 118 10.35 -9.29 -4.56
N GLU A 119 10.64 -8.94 -3.31
CA GLU A 119 10.80 -9.95 -2.25
C GLU A 119 9.48 -10.64 -1.92
N LEU A 120 8.38 -9.87 -1.92
CA LEU A 120 7.06 -10.38 -1.53
C LEU A 120 6.33 -11.09 -2.67
N LEU A 121 6.63 -10.73 -3.92
CA LEU A 121 5.99 -11.31 -5.10
C LEU A 121 7.03 -11.45 -6.22
N PRO A 122 7.99 -12.40 -6.10
CA PRO A 122 9.10 -12.51 -7.06
C PRO A 122 8.67 -12.92 -8.47
N HIS A 123 7.52 -13.58 -8.61
CA HIS A 123 7.01 -14.09 -9.89
C HIS A 123 5.59 -13.59 -10.12
N ALA A 124 5.43 -12.26 -10.20
CA ALA A 124 4.13 -11.66 -10.40
C ALA A 124 3.55 -11.99 -11.77
N PHE A 125 2.24 -12.17 -11.83
CA PHE A 125 1.54 -12.27 -13.09
C PHE A 125 1.53 -10.91 -13.78
N ARG A 126 2.04 -10.84 -15.00
CA ARG A 126 2.00 -9.63 -15.84
C ARG A 126 1.77 -10.05 -17.29
N PHE A 127 1.11 -9.20 -18.05
CA PHE A 127 1.12 -9.37 -19.50
C PHE A 127 2.51 -9.08 -20.04
N LYS A 128 2.88 -9.71 -21.16
CA LYS A 128 4.19 -9.51 -21.79
C LYS A 128 4.42 -8.06 -22.20
N GLU A 129 3.37 -7.38 -22.63
CA GLU A 129 3.43 -5.98 -22.98
C GLU A 129 2.92 -5.15 -21.82
N ASN A 130 3.70 -4.14 -21.44
CA ASN A 130 3.30 -3.23 -20.38
C ASN A 130 2.41 -2.14 -20.98
N ILE A 131 1.10 -2.39 -21.01
CA ILE A 131 0.12 -1.48 -21.61
C ILE A 131 0.08 -0.11 -20.93
N HIS A 132 0.58 -0.01 -19.69
CA HIS A 132 0.61 1.26 -18.96
C HIS A 132 1.67 2.22 -19.48
N LYS A 133 2.68 1.71 -20.18
CA LYS A 133 3.70 2.54 -20.81
C LYS A 133 3.27 3.05 -22.18
N VAL A 134 2.21 2.51 -22.74
CA VAL A 134 1.70 2.86 -24.07
C VAL A 134 0.60 3.89 -24.00
N GLY A 135 -0.16 3.89 -22.93
CA GLY A 135 -1.31 4.77 -22.76
C GLY A 135 -1.03 6.13 -22.18
#